data_d413bb17c598a7fe7e5e0215a95fb9b9
#
_entry.id   d413bb17c598a7fe7e5e0215a95fb9b9
#
_cell.length_a   1.000
_cell.length_b   1.000
_cell.length_c   1.000
_cell.angle_alpha   90.00
_cell.angle_beta   90.00
_cell.angle_gamma   90.00
#
_symmetry.space_group_name_H-M   'P 1'
#
loop_
_entity.id
_entity.type
_entity.pdbx_description
1 polymer ?
#
loop_
_entity_poly.entity_id
_entity_poly.type
_entity_poly.pdbx_seq_one_letter_code
_entity_poly.pdbx_strand_id
1 'polypeptide(L)'
;ALHRAWLSAKAEEINAKRIQQSKMAAGVTEPVHTWSEWKQAGYKVLHGSKALFNCSLIWGSKGDSATYKASFFGKSQVQPIA
;
A
#
# COMPACT_ATOMS: atom_id res chain seq x y z
N ALA A 1 -5.72 -25.22 -2.96
CA ALA A 1 -6.45 -24.04 -3.46
C ALA A 1 -7.10 -23.26 -2.32
N LEU A 2 -7.87 -23.92 -1.45
CA LEU A 2 -8.53 -23.26 -0.31
C LEU A 2 -7.51 -22.67 0.67
N HIS A 3 -6.41 -23.39 0.89
CA HIS A 3 -5.36 -22.93 1.79
C HIS A 3 -4.69 -21.66 1.28
N ARG A 4 -4.42 -21.57 -0.01
CA ARG A 4 -3.83 -20.37 -0.62
C ARG A 4 -4.76 -19.16 -0.54
N ALA A 5 -6.04 -19.39 -0.79
CA ALA A 5 -7.03 -18.31 -0.70
C ALA A 5 -7.11 -17.77 0.73
N TRP A 6 -7.08 -18.67 1.71
CA TRP A 6 -7.11 -18.28 3.12
C TRP A 6 -5.86 -17.45 3.49
N LEU A 7 -4.66 -17.90 3.06
CA LEU A 7 -3.42 -17.18 3.34
C LEU A 7 -3.40 -15.79 2.70
N SER A 8 -3.91 -15.68 1.47
CA SER A 8 -3.98 -14.38 0.78
C SER A 8 -4.93 -13.43 1.50
N ALA A 9 -6.08 -13.91 1.92
CA ALA A 9 -7.05 -13.09 2.65
C ALA A 9 -6.47 -12.64 4.00
N LYS A 10 -5.77 -13.54 4.70
CA LYS A 10 -5.15 -13.23 5.97
C LYS A 10 -4.04 -12.18 5.81
N ALA A 11 -3.23 -12.32 4.77
CA ALA A 11 -2.17 -11.36 4.47
C ALA A 11 -2.75 -9.98 4.16
N GLU A 12 -3.84 -9.91 3.40
CA GLU A 12 -4.50 -8.64 3.10
C GLU A 12 -5.01 -7.97 4.37
N GLU A 13 -5.59 -8.73 5.28
CA GLU A 13 -6.08 -8.22 6.55
C GLU A 13 -4.96 -7.64 7.40
N ILE A 14 -3.85 -8.37 7.52
CA ILE A 14 -2.68 -7.91 8.27
C ILE A 14 -2.08 -6.67 7.62
N ASN A 15 -1.96 -6.67 6.29
CA ASN A 15 -1.42 -5.54 5.56
C ASN A 15 -2.26 -4.28 5.73
N ALA A 16 -3.58 -4.42 5.69
CA ALA A 16 -4.49 -3.30 5.90
C ALA A 16 -4.27 -2.65 7.27
N LYS A 17 -4.11 -3.47 8.30
CA LYS A 17 -3.84 -2.98 9.65
C LYS A 17 -2.49 -2.29 9.75
N ARG A 18 -1.46 -2.85 9.13
CA ARG A 18 -0.12 -2.25 9.11
C ARG A 18 -0.10 -0.91 8.40
N ILE A 19 -0.79 -0.82 7.26
CA ILE A 19 -0.90 0.43 6.52
C ILE A 19 -1.60 1.48 7.36
N GLN A 20 -2.71 1.12 8.00
CA GLN A 20 -3.46 2.03 8.85
C GLN A 20 -2.62 2.53 10.02
N GLN A 21 -1.89 1.65 10.68
CA GLN A 21 -1.02 2.02 11.80
C GLN A 21 0.11 2.94 11.35
N SER A 22 0.74 2.62 10.21
CA SER A 22 1.82 3.44 9.66
C SER A 22 1.31 4.82 9.26
N LYS A 23 0.12 4.87 8.66
CA LYS A 23 -0.54 6.11 8.26
C LYS A 23 -0.81 6.99 9.47
N MET A 24 -1.33 6.41 10.53
CA MET A 24 -1.62 7.14 11.77
C MET A 24 -0.33 7.65 12.42
N ALA A 25 0.71 6.83 12.46
CA ALA A 25 2.00 7.20 13.02
C ALA A 25 2.64 8.35 12.25
N ALA A 26 2.40 8.42 10.95
CA ALA A 26 2.92 9.48 10.09
C ALA A 26 2.06 10.75 10.12
N GLY A 27 0.91 10.71 10.79
CA GLY A 27 -0.01 11.85 10.85
C GLY A 27 -0.74 12.12 9.56
N VAL A 28 -0.86 11.14 8.69
CA VAL A 28 -1.48 11.29 7.38
C VAL A 28 -2.98 11.00 7.48
N THR A 29 -3.80 11.92 7.01
CA THR A 29 -5.26 11.77 7.07
C THR A 29 -5.92 11.61 5.71
N GLU A 30 -5.18 11.87 4.62
CA GLU A 30 -5.70 11.71 3.27
C GLU A 30 -5.60 10.27 2.78
N PRO A 31 -6.37 9.89 1.75
CA PRO A 31 -6.22 8.56 1.14
C PRO A 31 -4.81 8.34 0.62
N VAL A 32 -4.27 7.15 0.85
CA VAL A 32 -2.92 6.78 0.40
C VAL A 32 -2.97 5.46 -0.35
N HIS A 33 -2.09 5.35 -1.35
CA HIS A 33 -1.90 4.12 -2.11
C HIS A 33 -0.47 4.06 -2.58
N THR A 34 -0.02 2.89 -3.01
CA THR A 34 1.28 2.74 -3.64
C THR A 34 1.25 3.37 -5.03
N TRP A 35 2.41 3.59 -5.61
CA TRP A 35 2.54 4.10 -6.98
C TRP A 35 1.70 3.28 -7.97
N SER A 36 1.84 1.94 -7.90
CA SER A 36 1.11 1.04 -8.80
C SER A 36 -0.39 1.14 -8.63
N GLU A 37 -0.86 1.24 -7.39
CA GLU A 37 -2.27 1.36 -7.09
C GLU A 37 -2.85 2.67 -7.63
N TRP A 38 -2.13 3.78 -7.48
CA TRP A 38 -2.56 5.06 -8.04
C TRP A 38 -2.65 4.98 -9.56
N LYS A 39 -1.65 4.36 -10.19
CA LYS A 39 -1.64 4.22 -11.63
C LYS A 39 -2.82 3.39 -12.13
N GLN A 40 -3.14 2.30 -11.45
CA GLN A 40 -4.30 1.46 -11.79
C GLN A 40 -5.62 2.21 -11.62
N ALA A 41 -5.67 3.14 -10.69
CA ALA A 41 -6.86 3.95 -10.45
C ALA A 41 -6.99 5.13 -11.41
N GLY A 42 -6.03 5.31 -12.33
CA GLY A 42 -6.07 6.40 -13.30
C GLY A 42 -5.39 7.67 -12.84
N TYR A 43 -4.45 7.57 -11.93
CA TYR A 43 -3.68 8.71 -11.42
C TYR A 43 -2.19 8.51 -11.63
N LYS A 44 -1.46 9.61 -11.63
CA LYS A 44 0.01 9.57 -11.65
C LYS A 44 0.55 10.38 -10.49
N VAL A 45 1.66 9.91 -9.94
CA VAL A 45 2.35 10.62 -8.86
C VAL A 45 3.12 11.79 -9.47
N LEU A 46 3.00 12.96 -8.86
CA LEU A 46 3.66 14.16 -9.35
C LEU A 46 5.19 14.02 -9.25
N HIS A 47 5.88 14.51 -10.27
CA HIS A 47 7.34 14.45 -10.33
C HIS A 47 7.96 15.12 -9.10
N GLY A 48 8.94 14.45 -8.51
CA GLY A 48 9.61 14.97 -7.33
C GLY A 48 8.94 14.68 -6.01
N SER A 49 7.75 14.05 -6.02
CA SER A 49 7.07 13.69 -4.79
C SER A 49 7.80 12.57 -4.06
N LYS A 50 7.89 12.70 -2.74
CA LYS A 50 8.44 11.65 -1.89
C LYS A 50 7.31 10.93 -1.19
N ALA A 51 7.50 9.63 -0.94
CA ALA A 51 6.51 8.86 -0.21
C ALA A 51 6.24 9.48 1.16
N LEU A 52 4.97 9.51 1.56
CA LEU A 52 4.59 10.02 2.88
C LEU A 52 5.06 9.09 3.99
N PHE A 53 5.05 7.79 3.73
CA PHE A 53 5.59 6.80 4.65
C PHE A 53 5.86 5.49 3.91
N ASN A 54 6.61 4.62 4.54
CA ASN A 54 6.90 3.28 4.04
C ASN A 54 6.36 2.27 5.03
N CYS A 55 6.00 1.10 4.54
CA CYS A 55 5.44 0.03 5.37
C CYS A 55 5.90 -1.32 4.84
N SER A 56 6.27 -2.23 5.75
CA SER A 56 6.59 -3.61 5.38
C SER A 56 5.32 -4.43 5.33
N LEU A 57 5.04 -5.02 4.18
CA LEU A 57 3.83 -5.80 3.94
C LEU A 57 4.18 -7.27 3.71
N ILE A 58 3.20 -8.13 3.85
CA ILE A 58 3.39 -9.58 3.74
C ILE A 58 2.96 -10.06 2.36
N TRP A 59 3.80 -10.91 1.75
CA TRP A 59 3.45 -11.59 0.50
C TRP A 59 2.58 -12.80 0.81
N GLY A 60 1.27 -12.71 0.53
CA GLY A 60 0.37 -13.81 0.78
C GLY A 60 0.63 -15.05 -0.05
N SER A 61 1.22 -14.89 -1.24
CA SER A 61 1.49 -16.01 -2.14
C SER A 61 2.81 -16.72 -1.84
N LYS A 62 3.68 -16.15 -1.02
CA LYS A 62 5.01 -16.70 -0.73
C LYS A 62 5.18 -17.18 0.70
N GLY A 63 4.10 -17.19 1.47
CA GLY A 63 4.14 -17.56 2.86
C GLY A 63 4.31 -16.37 3.78
N ASP A 64 4.10 -16.62 5.05
CA ASP A 64 3.99 -15.58 6.08
C ASP A 64 5.32 -14.96 6.50
N SER A 65 6.45 -15.55 6.12
CA SER A 65 7.76 -14.99 6.44
C SER A 65 8.30 -14.04 5.37
N ALA A 66 7.69 -14.01 4.18
CA ALA A 66 8.14 -13.17 3.09
C ALA A 66 7.48 -11.79 3.19
N THR A 67 8.30 -10.74 3.22
CA THR A 67 7.81 -9.37 3.30
C THR A 67 8.42 -8.50 2.20
N TYR A 68 7.80 -7.37 1.92
CA TYR A 68 8.33 -6.38 0.99
C TYR A 68 8.05 -4.99 1.52
N LYS A 69 8.88 -4.04 1.14
CA LYS A 69 8.72 -2.65 1.54
C LYS A 69 7.86 -1.92 0.50
N ALA A 70 6.79 -1.28 0.96
CA ALA A 70 5.91 -0.50 0.12
C ALA A 70 6.00 0.97 0.50
N SER A 71 6.01 1.84 -0.52
CA SER A 71 6.01 3.29 -0.33
C SER A 71 4.63 3.82 -0.68
N PHE A 72 4.09 4.72 0.14
CA PHE A 72 2.73 5.22 -0.01
C PHE A 72 2.72 6.70 -0.32
N PHE A 73 1.91 7.06 -1.30
CA PHE A 73 1.72 8.44 -1.75
C PHE A 73 0.29 8.88 -1.47
N GLY A 74 0.13 10.12 -1.06
CA GLY A 74 -1.18 10.65 -0.73
C GLY A 74 -1.91 11.25 -1.92
N LYS A 75 -3.20 11.46 -1.77
CA LYS A 75 -4.05 12.06 -2.81
C LYS A 75 -3.52 13.42 -3.26
N SER A 76 -2.94 14.19 -2.35
CA SER A 76 -2.36 15.50 -2.66
C SER A 76 -1.12 15.43 -3.55
N GLN A 77 -0.52 14.25 -3.71
CA GLN A 77 0.69 14.05 -4.49
C GLN A 77 0.42 13.47 -5.88
N VAL A 78 -0.84 13.27 -6.23
CA VAL A 78 -1.21 12.64 -7.50
C VAL A 78 -2.17 13.52 -8.29
N GLN A 79 -2.24 13.27 -9.60
CA GLN A 79 -3.20 13.93 -10.47
C GLN A 79 -3.75 12.94 -11.47
N PRO A 80 -4.99 13.15 -11.97
CA PRO A 80 -5.56 12.23 -12.96
C PRO A 80 -4.69 12.16 -14.22
N ILE A 81 -4.61 10.96 -14.79
CA ILE A 81 -4.00 10.76 -16.11
C ILE A 81 -5.11 11.09 -17.11
N ALA A 82 -5.02 12.25 -17.71
CA ALA A 82 -6.06 12.72 -18.61
C ALA A 82 -5.87 12.17 -20.02
#